data_a5e4e0b1deb77ca8b7324729fea4bc87
#
_entry.id   a5e4e0b1deb77ca8b7324729fea4bc87
#
_cell.length_a   1.000
_cell.length_b   1.000
_cell.length_c   1.000
_cell.angle_alpha   90.00
_cell.angle_beta   90.00
_cell.angle_gamma   90.00
#
_symmetry.space_group_name_H-M   'P 1'
#
loop_
_entity.id
_entity.type
_entity.pdbx_description
1 polymer ?
#
loop_
_entity_poly.entity_id
_entity_poly.type
_entity_poly.pdbx_seq_one_letter_code
_entity_poly.pdbx_strand_id
1 'polypeptide(L)'
;GYGVIADDFIVQDGSCIEDCTTLTRCFVGQACTFKHGYSASDSLFFCNCHEENGEACSIFAGPFTVTHHKSTLLIAGMFSFMNAGSGSNQSNHMYKLGPIHQGAMERGAKTASDSYILWPARIGAFSLVMGRHTTNPDTSDMPFSYLIEKDGVTYLAPAVALRSVGTIRDAQKWPRRDKRHEEGRLDNVNFNLLSPYTIQKMLRGLKTLKQLKEISGATSDTY
;
A
#
# COMPACT_ATOMS: atom_id res chain seq x y z
N GLY A 1 -7.90 -19.30 16.86
CA GLY A 1 -9.31 -19.05 16.70
C GLY A 1 -10.06 -20.18 16.02
N TYR A 2 -11.36 -20.07 15.89
CA TYR A 2 -12.16 -21.10 15.24
C TYR A 2 -11.91 -21.14 13.72
N GLY A 3 -11.75 -22.36 13.18
CA GLY A 3 -11.62 -22.61 11.75
C GLY A 3 -10.32 -22.12 11.11
N VAL A 4 -9.32 -21.74 11.88
CA VAL A 4 -8.02 -21.30 11.36
C VAL A 4 -7.28 -22.48 10.74
N ILE A 5 -6.73 -22.30 9.54
CA ILE A 5 -5.85 -23.24 8.85
C ILE A 5 -4.52 -22.53 8.61
N ALA A 6 -3.43 -23.05 9.17
CA ALA A 6 -2.12 -22.45 8.98
C ALA A 6 -1.06 -23.51 8.78
N ASP A 7 -0.20 -23.35 7.77
CA ASP A 7 0.83 -24.27 7.36
C ASP A 7 2.12 -23.50 7.00
N ASP A 8 3.29 -23.97 7.44
CA ASP A 8 4.59 -23.32 7.22
C ASP A 8 4.58 -21.82 7.59
N PHE A 9 4.33 -21.48 8.83
CA PHE A 9 4.18 -20.11 9.27
C PHE A 9 4.98 -19.75 10.52
N ILE A 10 5.28 -18.46 10.66
CA ILE A 10 5.86 -17.87 11.87
C ILE A 10 4.93 -16.75 12.32
N VAL A 11 4.59 -16.72 13.62
CA VAL A 11 3.78 -15.65 14.21
C VAL A 11 4.50 -15.09 15.43
N GLN A 12 4.65 -13.77 15.45
CA GLN A 12 5.25 -13.04 16.56
C GLN A 12 4.21 -12.57 17.59
N ASP A 13 4.70 -12.10 18.72
CA ASP A 13 3.93 -11.74 19.90
C ASP A 13 2.83 -10.72 19.65
N GLY A 14 1.74 -10.87 20.39
CA GLY A 14 0.60 -9.94 20.36
C GLY A 14 -0.29 -10.06 19.12
N SER A 15 0.01 -10.99 18.20
CA SER A 15 -0.79 -11.18 16.99
C SER A 15 -1.98 -12.08 17.24
N CYS A 16 -3.07 -11.80 16.54
CA CYS A 16 -4.33 -12.55 16.63
C CYS A 16 -4.72 -13.09 15.26
N ILE A 17 -4.93 -14.42 15.18
CA ILE A 17 -5.36 -15.11 13.96
C ILE A 17 -6.62 -15.88 14.29
N GLU A 18 -7.74 -15.53 13.66
CA GLU A 18 -9.06 -16.06 14.03
C GLU A 18 -10.02 -16.13 12.84
N ASP A 19 -11.24 -16.61 13.06
CA ASP A 19 -12.38 -16.57 12.16
C ASP A 19 -12.08 -17.13 10.74
N CYS A 20 -11.71 -18.40 10.66
CA CYS A 20 -11.48 -19.10 9.40
C CYS A 20 -10.37 -18.51 8.52
N THR A 21 -9.41 -17.80 9.09
CA THR A 21 -8.21 -17.32 8.38
C THR A 21 -7.38 -18.49 7.88
N THR A 22 -6.84 -18.38 6.67
CA THR A 22 -5.94 -19.37 6.07
C THR A 22 -4.58 -18.73 5.78
N LEU A 23 -3.49 -19.31 6.31
CA LEU A 23 -2.12 -18.84 6.09
C LEU A 23 -1.25 -20.00 5.60
N THR A 24 -0.51 -19.80 4.51
CA THR A 24 0.44 -20.80 4.00
C THR A 24 1.77 -20.12 3.65
N ARG A 25 2.87 -20.59 4.23
CA ARG A 25 4.21 -20.00 4.06
C ARG A 25 4.24 -18.50 4.33
N CYS A 26 3.76 -18.11 5.51
CA CYS A 26 3.63 -16.71 5.90
C CYS A 26 4.48 -16.37 7.13
N PHE A 27 5.04 -15.16 7.14
CA PHE A 27 5.56 -14.52 8.34
C PHE A 27 4.57 -13.47 8.83
N VAL A 28 4.21 -13.52 10.09
CA VAL A 28 3.33 -12.56 10.76
C VAL A 28 4.11 -11.90 11.88
N GLY A 29 4.38 -10.61 11.71
CA GLY A 29 5.06 -9.77 12.68
C GLY A 29 4.23 -9.47 13.92
N GLN A 30 4.75 -8.62 14.80
CA GLN A 30 4.12 -8.31 16.08
C GLN A 30 2.79 -7.56 15.96
N ALA A 31 1.85 -7.88 16.82
CA ALA A 31 0.57 -7.17 16.99
C ALA A 31 -0.29 -7.09 15.71
N CYS A 32 -0.17 -8.06 14.82
CA CYS A 32 -1.01 -8.20 13.64
C CYS A 32 -2.38 -8.79 13.99
N THR A 33 -3.36 -8.53 13.15
CA THR A 33 -4.71 -9.09 13.28
C THR A 33 -5.16 -9.66 11.94
N PHE A 34 -5.58 -10.94 11.93
CA PHE A 34 -6.13 -11.64 10.77
C PHE A 34 -7.45 -12.27 11.16
N LYS A 35 -8.51 -11.95 10.41
CA LYS A 35 -9.85 -12.49 10.71
C LYS A 35 -10.80 -12.44 9.52
N HIS A 36 -12.01 -12.94 9.76
CA HIS A 36 -13.12 -12.92 8.80
C HIS A 36 -12.80 -13.61 7.47
N GLY A 37 -12.11 -14.78 7.55
CA GLY A 37 -11.82 -15.59 6.37
C GLY A 37 -10.73 -15.01 5.46
N TYR A 38 -9.85 -14.14 5.97
CA TYR A 38 -8.68 -13.68 5.20
C TYR A 38 -7.81 -14.85 4.78
N SER A 39 -7.31 -14.85 3.55
CA SER A 39 -6.38 -15.86 3.06
C SER A 39 -5.06 -15.23 2.61
N ALA A 40 -3.93 -15.86 2.99
CA ALA A 40 -2.62 -15.40 2.55
C ALA A 40 -1.69 -16.56 2.22
N SER A 41 -0.89 -16.40 1.18
CA SER A 41 0.18 -17.33 0.83
C SER A 41 1.47 -16.60 0.45
N ASP A 42 2.61 -17.24 0.75
CA ASP A 42 3.95 -16.76 0.35
C ASP A 42 4.22 -15.29 0.73
N SER A 43 3.78 -14.87 1.90
CA SER A 43 3.67 -13.45 2.25
C SER A 43 4.30 -13.11 3.59
N LEU A 44 4.83 -11.88 3.67
CA LEU A 44 5.41 -11.31 4.88
C LEU A 44 4.54 -10.15 5.36
N PHE A 45 4.11 -10.21 6.61
CA PHE A 45 3.34 -9.15 7.27
C PHE A 45 4.13 -8.62 8.47
N PHE A 46 4.51 -7.36 8.42
CA PHE A 46 5.23 -6.71 9.52
C PHE A 46 4.26 -6.15 10.56
N CYS A 47 4.78 -5.51 11.59
CA CYS A 47 3.98 -5.18 12.76
C CYS A 47 2.73 -4.35 12.48
N ASN A 48 1.70 -4.59 13.28
CA ASN A 48 0.41 -3.88 13.23
C ASN A 48 -0.34 -3.96 11.89
N CYS A 49 -0.07 -4.97 11.05
CA CYS A 49 -0.92 -5.27 9.91
C CYS A 49 -2.31 -5.72 10.38
N HIS A 50 -3.35 -5.32 9.64
CA HIS A 50 -4.73 -5.67 9.98
C HIS A 50 -5.48 -6.12 8.72
N GLU A 51 -5.73 -7.42 8.65
CA GLU A 51 -6.17 -8.09 7.44
C GLU A 51 -7.50 -8.81 7.67
N GLU A 52 -8.53 -8.40 6.95
CA GLU A 52 -9.88 -8.97 7.04
C GLU A 52 -10.47 -9.19 5.65
N ASN A 53 -11.21 -10.27 5.47
CA ASN A 53 -12.08 -10.53 4.30
C ASN A 53 -11.40 -10.56 2.92
N GLY A 54 -10.11 -10.39 2.82
CA GLY A 54 -9.37 -10.27 1.56
C GLY A 54 -8.46 -11.45 1.29
N GLU A 55 -7.62 -11.25 0.29
CA GLU A 55 -6.60 -12.23 -0.12
C GLU A 55 -5.25 -11.54 -0.32
N ALA A 56 -4.18 -12.24 0.05
CA ALA A 56 -2.81 -11.85 -0.27
C ALA A 56 -2.02 -13.01 -0.87
N CYS A 57 -1.21 -12.70 -1.89
CA CYS A 57 -0.30 -13.66 -2.49
C CYS A 57 1.04 -13.00 -2.84
N SER A 58 2.13 -13.55 -2.31
CA SER A 58 3.50 -13.13 -2.62
C SER A 58 3.74 -11.63 -2.36
N ILE A 59 3.35 -11.15 -1.18
CA ILE A 59 3.49 -9.73 -0.82
C ILE A 59 4.52 -9.52 0.29
N PHE A 60 5.06 -8.28 0.31
CA PHE A 60 5.76 -7.69 1.43
C PHE A 60 4.86 -6.60 2.02
N ALA A 61 4.09 -6.96 3.04
CA ALA A 61 3.26 -6.01 3.77
C ALA A 61 4.07 -5.41 4.93
N GLY A 62 4.67 -4.26 4.69
CA GLY A 62 5.33 -3.46 5.72
C GLY A 62 4.36 -3.01 6.82
N PRO A 63 4.84 -2.39 7.90
CA PRO A 63 4.02 -2.03 9.05
C PRO A 63 2.73 -1.29 8.68
N PHE A 64 1.66 -1.57 9.43
CA PHE A 64 0.37 -0.90 9.26
C PHE A 64 -0.27 -1.03 7.88
N THR A 65 0.01 -2.08 7.14
CA THR A 65 -0.77 -2.46 5.95
C THR A 65 -2.14 -2.98 6.40
N VAL A 66 -3.20 -2.51 5.75
CA VAL A 66 -4.58 -2.73 6.21
C VAL A 66 -5.50 -3.07 5.05
N THR A 67 -6.24 -4.17 5.19
CA THR A 67 -7.39 -4.54 4.35
C THR A 67 -8.57 -4.89 5.26
N HIS A 68 -9.75 -4.33 5.01
CA HIS A 68 -10.93 -4.61 5.84
C HIS A 68 -12.11 -5.17 5.05
N HIS A 69 -12.07 -5.09 3.73
CA HIS A 69 -13.24 -5.30 2.90
C HIS A 69 -13.10 -6.53 2.02
N LYS A 70 -14.25 -7.18 1.76
CA LYS A 70 -14.33 -8.29 0.79
C LYS A 70 -13.87 -7.84 -0.60
N SER A 71 -13.47 -8.81 -1.41
CA SER A 71 -12.99 -8.60 -2.79
C SER A 71 -11.71 -7.76 -2.91
N THR A 72 -10.93 -7.65 -1.83
CA THR A 72 -9.62 -7.02 -1.87
C THR A 72 -8.54 -8.07 -2.13
N LEU A 73 -7.71 -7.84 -3.14
CA LEU A 73 -6.54 -8.65 -3.44
C LEU A 73 -5.28 -7.81 -3.36
N LEU A 74 -4.30 -8.26 -2.57
CA LEU A 74 -2.92 -7.75 -2.63
C LEU A 74 -2.02 -8.84 -3.21
N ILE A 75 -1.39 -8.58 -4.36
CA ILE A 75 -0.56 -9.57 -5.06
C ILE A 75 0.76 -8.97 -5.54
N ALA A 76 1.84 -9.73 -5.35
CA ALA A 76 3.18 -9.44 -5.91
C ALA A 76 3.64 -8.00 -5.70
N GLY A 77 3.41 -7.45 -4.51
CA GLY A 77 3.70 -6.05 -4.23
C GLY A 77 4.35 -5.81 -2.89
N MET A 78 5.03 -4.66 -2.79
CA MET A 78 5.50 -4.09 -1.54
C MET A 78 4.54 -3.00 -1.08
N PHE A 79 4.12 -3.08 0.16
CA PHE A 79 3.19 -2.15 0.80
C PHE A 79 3.74 -1.69 2.14
N SER A 80 3.35 -0.53 2.62
CA SER A 80 3.69 -0.08 3.97
C SER A 80 2.76 1.07 4.37
N PHE A 81 2.20 1.04 5.57
CA PHE A 81 1.21 2.01 6.02
C PHE A 81 0.07 2.21 5.00
N MET A 82 -0.19 1.17 4.24
CA MET A 82 -1.15 1.19 3.14
C MET A 82 -2.55 0.89 3.69
N ASN A 83 -3.56 1.52 3.11
CA ASN A 83 -4.95 1.17 3.35
C ASN A 83 -5.64 0.87 2.02
N ALA A 84 -6.04 -0.38 1.83
CA ALA A 84 -6.73 -0.83 0.65
C ALA A 84 -8.22 -0.47 0.71
N GLY A 85 -8.72 0.19 -0.32
CA GLY A 85 -10.16 0.39 -0.52
C GLY A 85 -10.86 -0.92 -0.89
N SER A 86 -12.16 -0.99 -0.66
CA SER A 86 -12.98 -2.14 -1.01
C SER A 86 -12.87 -2.47 -2.51
N GLY A 87 -12.68 -3.74 -2.85
CA GLY A 87 -12.55 -4.18 -4.24
C GLY A 87 -11.23 -3.81 -4.92
N SER A 88 -10.27 -3.24 -4.18
CA SER A 88 -8.95 -2.94 -4.74
C SER A 88 -8.20 -4.21 -5.11
N ASN A 89 -7.61 -4.23 -6.30
CA ASN A 89 -6.76 -5.34 -6.71
C ASN A 89 -5.63 -4.91 -7.65
N GLN A 90 -4.71 -5.84 -7.90
CA GLN A 90 -3.59 -5.64 -8.80
C GLN A 90 -3.48 -6.83 -9.76
N SER A 91 -2.79 -6.63 -10.88
CA SER A 91 -2.35 -7.71 -11.75
C SER A 91 -0.84 -7.71 -11.88
N ASN A 92 -0.25 -8.89 -11.78
CA ASN A 92 1.18 -9.12 -11.93
C ASN A 92 1.58 -9.70 -13.29
N HIS A 93 0.64 -9.86 -14.20
CA HIS A 93 0.86 -10.30 -15.57
C HIS A 93 0.47 -9.20 -16.56
N MET A 94 1.47 -8.70 -17.30
CA MET A 94 1.23 -7.87 -18.47
C MET A 94 0.78 -8.78 -19.59
N TYR A 95 -0.27 -8.90 -20.17
CA TYR A 95 -0.69 -9.70 -21.33
C TYR A 95 -0.87 -11.23 -21.09
N LYS A 96 -0.96 -11.68 -19.86
CA LYS A 96 -1.19 -13.11 -19.50
C LYS A 96 -0.11 -14.11 -19.96
N LEU A 97 0.87 -13.74 -20.74
CA LEU A 97 1.89 -14.63 -21.32
C LEU A 97 3.33 -14.16 -21.00
N GLY A 98 3.48 -13.09 -20.30
CA GLY A 98 4.79 -12.52 -19.95
C GLY A 98 5.30 -12.97 -18.58
N PRO A 99 6.49 -12.51 -18.20
CA PRO A 99 7.01 -12.72 -16.85
C PRO A 99 6.10 -12.09 -15.79
N ILE A 100 6.20 -12.62 -14.58
CA ILE A 100 5.52 -12.04 -13.42
C ILE A 100 6.23 -10.74 -13.05
N HIS A 101 5.47 -9.68 -12.85
CA HIS A 101 5.95 -8.38 -12.44
C HIS A 101 5.59 -8.08 -10.99
N GLN A 102 6.45 -7.34 -10.32
CA GLN A 102 6.24 -6.87 -8.94
C GLN A 102 6.11 -5.35 -8.93
N GLY A 103 5.25 -4.85 -8.06
CA GLY A 103 5.03 -3.42 -7.88
C GLY A 103 5.35 -2.92 -6.48
N ALA A 104 5.23 -1.62 -6.30
CA ALA A 104 5.38 -1.01 -4.98
C ALA A 104 4.37 0.12 -4.76
N MET A 105 3.68 0.06 -3.64
CA MET A 105 2.97 1.19 -3.08
C MET A 105 3.74 1.68 -1.86
N GLU A 106 4.38 2.83 -2.03
CA GLU A 106 5.24 3.35 -0.97
C GLU A 106 4.42 3.76 0.25
N ARG A 107 5.13 3.98 1.33
CA ARG A 107 4.62 4.29 2.65
C ARG A 107 3.42 5.25 2.64
N GLY A 108 2.31 4.84 3.26
CA GLY A 108 1.11 5.67 3.41
C GLY A 108 0.26 5.83 2.15
N ALA A 109 0.65 5.18 1.05
CA ALA A 109 -0.18 5.16 -0.14
C ALA A 109 -1.49 4.41 0.11
N LYS A 110 -2.55 4.79 -0.60
CA LYS A 110 -3.90 4.25 -0.43
C LYS A 110 -4.55 3.98 -1.77
N THR A 111 -5.54 3.08 -1.76
CA THR A 111 -6.45 2.93 -2.88
C THR A 111 -7.86 3.34 -2.48
N ALA A 112 -8.58 3.97 -3.39
CA ALA A 112 -10.03 4.13 -3.30
C ALA A 112 -10.72 2.80 -3.58
N SER A 113 -12.04 2.74 -3.39
CA SER A 113 -12.81 1.54 -3.72
C SER A 113 -12.70 1.23 -5.22
N ASP A 114 -12.69 -0.07 -5.55
CA ASP A 114 -12.58 -0.60 -6.91
C ASP A 114 -11.36 -0.14 -7.72
N SER A 115 -10.30 0.27 -7.03
CA SER A 115 -9.05 0.64 -7.71
C SER A 115 -8.32 -0.60 -8.22
N TYR A 116 -7.78 -0.50 -9.42
CA TYR A 116 -6.96 -1.53 -10.05
C TYR A 116 -5.61 -0.97 -10.49
N ILE A 117 -4.54 -1.71 -10.23
CA ILE A 117 -3.17 -1.31 -10.61
C ILE A 117 -2.50 -2.45 -11.36
N LEU A 118 -2.00 -2.18 -12.56
CA LEU A 118 -1.20 -3.13 -13.31
C LEU A 118 0.28 -3.00 -12.94
N TRP A 119 0.86 -4.09 -12.46
CA TRP A 119 2.31 -4.15 -12.20
C TRP A 119 3.13 -4.32 -13.50
N PRO A 120 4.38 -3.78 -13.55
CA PRO A 120 5.11 -3.09 -12.50
C PRO A 120 4.77 -1.59 -12.41
N ALA A 121 3.98 -1.20 -11.44
CA ALA A 121 3.77 0.20 -11.11
C ALA A 121 4.48 0.56 -9.80
N ARG A 122 4.89 1.80 -9.66
CA ARG A 122 5.49 2.34 -8.43
C ARG A 122 4.72 3.58 -8.01
N ILE A 123 4.02 3.47 -6.91
CA ILE A 123 3.16 4.54 -6.39
C ILE A 123 3.89 5.27 -5.27
N GLY A 124 4.09 6.56 -5.42
CA GLY A 124 4.81 7.40 -4.47
C GLY A 124 4.16 7.47 -3.09
N ALA A 125 4.96 7.77 -2.09
CA ALA A 125 4.54 7.80 -0.69
C ALA A 125 3.34 8.74 -0.46
N PHE A 126 2.42 8.34 0.42
CA PHE A 126 1.22 9.10 0.81
C PHE A 126 0.29 9.50 -0.34
N SER A 127 0.36 8.80 -1.46
CA SER A 127 -0.49 9.03 -2.62
C SER A 127 -1.81 8.27 -2.52
N LEU A 128 -2.82 8.74 -3.24
CA LEU A 128 -4.12 8.10 -3.38
C LEU A 128 -4.34 7.65 -4.82
N VAL A 129 -4.66 6.39 -5.01
CA VAL A 129 -4.99 5.80 -6.32
C VAL A 129 -6.51 5.69 -6.43
N MET A 130 -7.08 6.24 -7.50
CA MET A 130 -8.52 6.24 -7.80
C MET A 130 -8.75 5.76 -9.23
N GLY A 131 -9.57 4.74 -9.39
CA GLY A 131 -9.91 4.17 -10.68
C GLY A 131 -9.02 2.99 -11.11
N ARG A 132 -9.06 2.64 -12.38
CA ARG A 132 -8.45 1.42 -12.93
C ARG A 132 -7.28 1.77 -13.86
N HIS A 133 -6.06 1.59 -13.36
CA HIS A 133 -4.83 1.93 -14.08
C HIS A 133 -4.30 0.72 -14.84
N THR A 134 -4.44 0.72 -16.15
CA THR A 134 -4.00 -0.35 -17.06
C THR A 134 -2.63 -0.10 -17.69
N THR A 135 -1.99 1.00 -17.29
CA THR A 135 -0.58 1.29 -17.57
C THR A 135 0.27 1.00 -16.33
N ASN A 136 1.59 1.15 -16.46
CA ASN A 136 2.54 0.92 -15.35
C ASN A 136 3.13 2.26 -14.86
N PRO A 137 2.38 3.11 -14.15
CA PRO A 137 2.88 4.40 -13.73
C PRO A 137 4.01 4.27 -12.70
N ASP A 138 5.07 5.02 -12.89
CA ASP A 138 6.09 5.26 -11.86
C ASP A 138 5.97 6.69 -11.34
N THR A 139 5.38 6.83 -10.17
CA THR A 139 5.21 8.10 -9.46
C THR A 139 6.03 8.17 -8.19
N SER A 140 7.08 7.33 -8.10
CA SER A 140 7.90 7.22 -6.89
C SER A 140 8.54 8.53 -6.45
N ASP A 141 8.85 9.43 -7.38
CA ASP A 141 9.38 10.77 -7.08
C ASP A 141 8.28 11.85 -6.95
N MET A 142 7.01 11.45 -6.98
CA MET A 142 5.84 12.33 -6.82
C MET A 142 5.02 11.94 -5.57
N PRO A 143 5.60 11.99 -4.36
CA PRO A 143 4.84 11.67 -3.16
C PRO A 143 3.69 12.64 -2.94
N PHE A 144 2.70 12.24 -2.14
CA PHE A 144 1.51 13.03 -1.83
C PHE A 144 0.61 13.35 -3.03
N SER A 145 0.66 12.55 -4.08
CA SER A 145 -0.09 12.80 -5.31
C SER A 145 -1.42 12.02 -5.33
N TYR A 146 -2.33 12.47 -6.18
CA TYR A 146 -3.48 11.67 -6.57
C TYR A 146 -3.25 11.10 -7.97
N LEU A 147 -3.45 9.80 -8.12
CA LEU A 147 -3.56 9.13 -9.42
C LEU A 147 -5.04 8.95 -9.69
N ILE A 148 -5.48 9.50 -10.81
CA ILE A 148 -6.89 9.53 -11.19
C ILE A 148 -7.00 8.90 -12.59
N GLU A 149 -7.84 7.88 -12.71
CA GLU A 149 -8.20 7.35 -14.02
C GLU A 149 -9.42 8.07 -14.54
N LYS A 150 -9.36 8.51 -15.80
CA LYS A 150 -10.49 9.05 -16.53
C LYS A 150 -10.39 8.63 -17.99
N ASP A 151 -11.45 8.03 -18.51
CA ASP A 151 -11.56 7.60 -19.90
C ASP A 151 -10.40 6.67 -20.36
N GLY A 152 -9.94 5.78 -19.46
CA GLY A 152 -8.83 4.87 -19.73
C GLY A 152 -7.43 5.48 -19.62
N VAL A 153 -7.32 6.76 -19.28
CA VAL A 153 -6.06 7.50 -19.14
C VAL A 153 -5.74 7.74 -17.67
N THR A 154 -4.48 7.48 -17.30
CA THR A 154 -3.97 7.79 -15.96
C THR A 154 -3.49 9.23 -15.89
N TYR A 155 -4.05 10.01 -14.99
CA TYR A 155 -3.65 11.38 -14.67
C TYR A 155 -2.99 11.43 -13.30
N LEU A 156 -1.98 12.29 -13.18
CA LEU A 156 -1.31 12.59 -11.92
C LEU A 156 -1.62 14.02 -11.50
N ALA A 157 -2.15 14.18 -10.28
CA ALA A 157 -2.30 15.47 -9.62
C ALA A 157 -1.24 15.57 -8.50
N PRO A 158 -0.12 16.26 -8.73
CA PRO A 158 1.00 16.29 -7.80
C PRO A 158 0.68 17.00 -6.49
N ALA A 159 1.17 16.47 -5.38
CA ALA A 159 1.17 17.07 -4.04
C ALA A 159 -0.22 17.42 -3.45
N VAL A 160 -1.31 16.99 -4.04
CA VAL A 160 -2.67 17.27 -3.54
C VAL A 160 -2.87 16.76 -2.12
N ALA A 161 -2.33 15.57 -1.80
CA ALA A 161 -2.46 14.97 -0.49
C ALA A 161 -1.71 15.72 0.64
N LEU A 162 -0.76 16.62 0.33
CA LEU A 162 -0.14 17.51 1.32
C LEU A 162 -1.15 18.45 1.98
N ARG A 163 -2.19 18.83 1.26
CA ARG A 163 -3.27 19.69 1.75
C ARG A 163 -4.46 18.89 2.30
N SER A 164 -4.40 17.58 2.20
CA SER A 164 -5.49 16.70 2.60
C SER A 164 -5.48 16.50 4.11
N VAL A 165 -6.56 16.89 4.78
CA VAL A 165 -6.80 16.58 6.19
C VAL A 165 -6.70 15.07 6.44
N GLY A 166 -7.08 14.25 5.47
CA GLY A 166 -7.01 12.80 5.53
C GLY A 166 -5.59 12.27 5.76
N THR A 167 -4.60 12.79 5.04
CA THR A 167 -3.20 12.36 5.18
C THR A 167 -2.64 12.71 6.55
N ILE A 168 -2.85 13.93 7.02
CA ILE A 168 -2.40 14.39 8.34
C ILE A 168 -3.08 13.57 9.44
N ARG A 169 -4.40 13.40 9.35
CA ARG A 169 -5.19 12.62 10.30
C ARG A 169 -4.67 11.17 10.42
N ASP A 170 -4.35 10.55 9.31
CA ASP A 170 -3.90 9.15 9.30
C ASP A 170 -2.48 9.02 9.88
N ALA A 171 -1.58 9.94 9.56
CA ALA A 171 -0.26 9.99 10.17
C ALA A 171 -0.33 10.15 11.71
N GLN A 172 -1.28 10.95 12.20
CA GLN A 172 -1.50 11.12 13.64
C GLN A 172 -2.11 9.90 14.33
N LYS A 173 -2.81 9.04 13.58
CA LYS A 173 -3.41 7.82 14.13
C LYS A 173 -2.41 6.69 14.36
N TRP A 174 -1.42 6.53 13.50
CA TRP A 174 -0.53 5.36 13.54
C TRP A 174 0.20 5.20 14.88
N PRO A 175 0.80 6.22 15.50
CA PRO A 175 1.43 6.04 16.82
C PRO A 175 0.45 5.54 17.89
N ARG A 176 -0.81 5.99 17.83
CA ARG A 176 -1.86 5.59 18.78
C ARG A 176 -2.40 4.18 18.52
N ARG A 177 -2.15 3.64 17.34
CA ARG A 177 -2.58 2.31 16.92
C ARG A 177 -1.47 1.28 17.02
N ASP A 178 -0.28 1.67 17.44
CA ASP A 178 0.79 0.73 17.73
C ASP A 178 0.41 -0.09 18.97
N LYS A 179 0.10 -1.35 18.76
CA LYS A 179 -0.34 -2.29 19.81
C LYS A 179 0.81 -3.05 20.46
N ARG A 180 2.05 -2.80 20.01
CA ARG A 180 3.23 -3.46 20.58
C ARG A 180 3.61 -2.86 21.92
N HIS A 181 4.08 -3.70 22.84
CA HIS A 181 4.67 -3.24 24.10
C HIS A 181 6.04 -2.60 23.84
N GLU A 182 6.35 -1.50 24.52
CA GLU A 182 7.60 -0.76 24.30
C GLU A 182 8.86 -1.60 24.50
N GLU A 183 8.90 -2.39 25.55
CA GLU A 183 10.06 -3.20 25.93
C GLU A 183 10.32 -4.43 25.04
N GLY A 184 9.43 -4.74 24.12
CA GLY A 184 9.52 -5.94 23.27
C GLY A 184 9.47 -5.69 21.78
N ARG A 185 9.60 -4.43 21.32
CA ARG A 185 9.54 -4.11 19.90
C ARG A 185 10.76 -4.64 19.16
N LEU A 186 10.50 -5.47 18.15
CA LEU A 186 11.55 -6.07 17.33
C LEU A 186 11.92 -5.19 16.12
N ASP A 187 11.02 -4.33 15.68
CA ASP A 187 11.25 -3.39 14.58
C ASP A 187 11.04 -1.93 15.03
N ASN A 188 11.90 -1.07 14.49
CA ASN A 188 11.79 0.37 14.71
C ASN A 188 10.93 1.00 13.61
N VAL A 189 9.79 1.56 13.99
CA VAL A 189 8.83 2.17 13.06
C VAL A 189 8.89 3.69 13.19
N ASN A 190 9.20 4.36 12.08
CA ASN A 190 9.16 5.82 12.02
C ASN A 190 7.75 6.29 11.61
N PHE A 191 7.12 7.13 12.41
CA PHE A 191 5.78 7.67 12.18
C PHE A 191 5.76 9.06 11.54
N ASN A 192 6.90 9.66 11.28
CA ASN A 192 6.97 11.01 10.73
C ASN A 192 6.42 11.04 9.29
N LEU A 193 5.56 12.00 9.02
CA LEU A 193 5.02 12.21 7.68
C LEU A 193 6.12 12.61 6.68
N LEU A 194 6.98 13.51 7.10
CA LEU A 194 8.15 13.93 6.34
C LEU A 194 9.41 13.26 6.89
N SER A 195 10.21 12.71 6.01
CA SER A 195 11.50 12.11 6.31
C SER A 195 12.51 12.56 5.27
N PRO A 196 13.84 12.43 5.50
CA PRO A 196 14.84 12.72 4.47
C PRO A 196 14.56 12.01 3.15
N TYR A 197 14.10 10.77 3.20
CA TYR A 197 13.71 9.98 2.03
C TYR A 197 12.56 10.64 1.26
N THR A 198 11.46 10.99 1.92
CA THR A 198 10.29 11.62 1.31
C THR A 198 10.63 13.00 0.74
N ILE A 199 11.41 13.80 1.50
CA ILE A 199 11.84 15.14 1.08
C ILE A 199 12.70 15.08 -0.19
N GLN A 200 13.66 14.15 -0.27
CA GLN A 200 14.48 13.98 -1.46
C GLN A 200 13.65 13.62 -2.69
N LYS A 201 12.64 12.77 -2.54
CA LYS A 201 11.70 12.46 -3.62
C LYS A 201 10.90 13.70 -4.04
N MET A 202 10.39 14.47 -3.10
CA MET A 202 9.71 15.74 -3.41
C MET A 202 10.60 16.71 -4.20
N LEU A 203 11.87 16.83 -3.85
CA LEU A 203 12.82 17.70 -4.56
C LEU A 203 13.08 17.21 -5.99
N ARG A 204 13.22 15.89 -6.21
CA ARG A 204 13.34 15.32 -7.56
C ARG A 204 12.05 15.53 -8.36
N GLY A 205 10.90 15.26 -7.77
CA GLY A 205 9.61 15.51 -8.38
C GLY A 205 9.41 16.97 -8.79
N LEU A 206 9.77 17.90 -7.91
CA LEU A 206 9.72 19.33 -8.24
C LEU A 206 10.60 19.69 -9.46
N LYS A 207 11.80 19.11 -9.55
CA LYS A 207 12.66 19.30 -10.73
C LYS A 207 12.00 18.77 -11.99
N THR A 208 11.43 17.56 -11.95
CA THR A 208 10.70 16.96 -13.07
C THR A 208 9.51 17.81 -13.49
N LEU A 209 8.69 18.29 -12.55
CA LEU A 209 7.54 19.15 -12.87
C LEU A 209 7.94 20.48 -13.51
N LYS A 210 9.05 21.08 -13.07
CA LYS A 210 9.60 22.29 -13.72
C LYS A 210 9.98 22.02 -15.17
N GLN A 211 10.67 20.92 -15.43
CA GLN A 211 11.05 20.52 -16.79
C GLN A 211 9.83 20.25 -17.67
N LEU A 212 8.84 19.52 -17.16
CA LEU A 212 7.61 19.25 -17.90
C LEU A 212 6.84 20.53 -18.23
N LYS A 213 6.79 21.50 -17.31
CA LYS A 213 6.18 22.81 -17.54
C LYS A 213 6.88 23.58 -18.65
N GLU A 214 8.21 23.58 -18.67
CA GLU A 214 9.00 24.24 -19.72
C GLU A 214 8.76 23.61 -21.10
N ILE A 215 8.68 22.27 -21.17
CA ILE A 215 8.48 21.53 -22.43
C ILE A 215 7.04 21.67 -22.94
N SER A 216 6.06 21.54 -22.06
CA SER A 216 4.64 21.50 -22.47
C SER A 216 4.02 22.88 -22.62
N GLY A 217 4.56 23.92 -21.96
CA GLY A 217 3.90 25.22 -21.84
C GLY A 217 2.55 25.19 -21.10
N ALA A 218 2.13 24.03 -20.61
CA ALA A 218 0.84 23.84 -19.97
C ALA A 218 0.83 24.38 -18.53
N THR A 219 -0.33 24.90 -18.13
CA THR A 219 -0.56 25.44 -16.78
C THR A 219 -1.64 24.66 -16.02
N SER A 220 -1.91 23.41 -16.42
CA SER A 220 -2.88 22.54 -15.75
C SER A 220 -2.34 22.06 -14.40
N ASP A 221 -3.24 21.83 -13.45
CA ASP A 221 -2.93 21.23 -12.15
C ASP A 221 -2.79 19.68 -12.23
N THR A 222 -3.09 19.10 -13.38
CA THR A 222 -3.03 17.63 -13.64
C THR A 222 -2.16 17.35 -14.87
N TYR A 223 -1.28 16.33 -14.76
CA TYR A 223 -0.34 15.94 -15.81
C TYR A 223 -0.37 14.42 -16.02
#